data_e7c89c6f7cf7849dd1da08f9da9e6bf1
#
_entry.id   e7c89c6f7cf7849dd1da08f9da9e6bf1
#
_cell.length_a   1.000
_cell.length_b   1.000
_cell.length_c   1.000
_cell.angle_alpha   90.00
_cell.angle_beta   90.00
_cell.angle_gamma   90.00
#
_symmetry.space_group_name_H-M   'P 1'
#
loop_
_entity.id
_entity.type
_entity.pdbx_description
1 polymer ?
#
loop_
_entity_poly.entity_id
_entity_poly.type
_entity_poly.pdbx_seq_one_letter_code
_entity_poly.pdbx_strand_id
1 'polypeptide(L)'
;MKASHAWPHPSRRQILSAGGATFAAAMIPRWASAAGTRDPRLVFVVLRGALDGLSAVAPIGDPGYSDLHGALALRWDGPHPALRLGDFFGLNPAMVNFARLYDARQALVVHATATNYRERSHFDGQDVLESGMPGPGRVDSGWLNRAVAALPAGERVGGARALAVGATAPLVIRGPAPIVGWAPSGLAVPTDDLLARLMDLYDHSDPALAKALQAGLDADRLANRQGMDALRPGGDVAIVMRKAAEGAARLMAADDGPRVGALAFDGWDTHANEGGATGRLAQLLGGLDGAFAAFESELGTHWNDTVVVAVTEFGRTAHINGTVGTDHGTATVAFLAGGALAGGRVIADWPGLKVADLYQQRDLRPTTDLRAVLKGVLADHLGLSADVLARAVFPDTLGVAPMKGLVAA
;
A
#
# COMPACT_ATOMS: atom_id res chain seq x y z
N MET A 1 -8.82 29.95 74.34
CA MET A 1 -9.53 28.96 73.56
C MET A 1 -8.84 28.82 72.27
N LYS A 2 -8.06 27.72 72.07
CA LYS A 2 -7.37 27.41 70.80
C LYS A 2 -8.19 26.36 70.05
N ALA A 3 -8.76 26.69 68.90
CA ALA A 3 -9.46 25.74 68.04
C ALA A 3 -8.46 24.94 67.27
N SER A 4 -8.37 23.64 67.45
CA SER A 4 -7.57 22.69 66.69
C SER A 4 -8.34 22.33 65.41
N HIS A 5 -7.82 22.74 64.29
CA HIS A 5 -8.28 22.27 62.93
C HIS A 5 -7.71 20.89 62.74
N ALA A 6 -8.53 19.83 62.85
CA ALA A 6 -8.18 18.50 62.46
C ALA A 6 -8.48 18.36 60.91
N TRP A 7 -7.46 18.01 60.14
CA TRP A 7 -7.63 17.66 58.72
C TRP A 7 -8.30 16.28 58.62
N PRO A 8 -9.35 16.12 57.79
CA PRO A 8 -9.96 14.80 57.61
C PRO A 8 -9.00 13.87 56.87
N HIS A 9 -8.65 12.76 57.51
CA HIS A 9 -7.87 11.70 56.83
C HIS A 9 -8.76 10.93 55.85
N PRO A 10 -8.34 10.77 54.59
CA PRO A 10 -9.13 10.02 53.62
C PRO A 10 -9.22 8.55 54.02
N SER A 11 -10.39 7.94 53.85
CA SER A 11 -10.61 6.53 54.17
C SER A 11 -9.90 5.64 53.12
N ARG A 12 -9.51 4.42 53.52
CA ARG A 12 -8.90 3.41 52.61
C ARG A 12 -9.73 3.20 51.33
N ARG A 13 -11.04 3.34 51.41
CA ARG A 13 -11.97 3.20 50.29
C ARG A 13 -11.87 4.37 49.33
N GLN A 14 -11.61 5.59 49.77
CA GLN A 14 -11.40 6.79 48.98
C GLN A 14 -10.03 6.76 48.27
N ILE A 15 -8.99 6.21 48.95
CA ILE A 15 -7.67 6.04 48.35
C ILE A 15 -7.70 4.96 47.27
N LEU A 16 -8.43 3.85 47.48
CA LEU A 16 -8.57 2.79 46.46
C LEU A 16 -9.41 3.23 45.27
N SER A 17 -10.46 4.04 45.46
CA SER A 17 -11.25 4.58 44.37
C SER A 17 -10.48 5.65 43.55
N ALA A 18 -9.68 6.49 44.22
CA ALA A 18 -8.81 7.45 43.54
C ALA A 18 -7.65 6.76 42.78
N GLY A 19 -7.05 5.71 43.40
CA GLY A 19 -6.02 4.89 42.74
C GLY A 19 -6.57 4.10 41.54
N GLY A 20 -7.78 3.54 41.64
CA GLY A 20 -8.45 2.85 40.53
C GLY A 20 -8.79 3.78 39.39
N ALA A 21 -9.23 5.00 39.63
CA ALA A 21 -9.52 5.99 38.60
C ALA A 21 -8.27 6.50 37.90
N THR A 22 -7.15 6.69 38.61
CA THR A 22 -5.86 7.07 38.04
C THR A 22 -5.22 5.93 37.22
N PHE A 23 -5.40 4.67 37.67
CA PHE A 23 -4.90 3.51 36.91
C PHE A 23 -5.75 3.25 35.66
N ALA A 24 -7.07 3.45 35.72
CA ALA A 24 -7.95 3.36 34.55
C ALA A 24 -7.66 4.48 33.53
N ALA A 25 -7.35 5.70 33.99
CA ALA A 25 -6.97 6.82 33.12
C ALA A 25 -5.59 6.62 32.48
N ALA A 26 -4.65 5.90 33.11
CA ALA A 26 -3.34 5.56 32.52
C ALA A 26 -3.42 4.39 31.54
N MET A 27 -4.49 3.60 31.56
CA MET A 27 -4.77 2.49 30.63
C MET A 27 -5.77 2.85 29.54
N ILE A 28 -6.30 4.08 29.50
CA ILE A 28 -7.04 4.55 28.32
C ILE A 28 -5.99 4.73 27.21
N PRO A 29 -6.03 3.90 26.15
CA PRO A 29 -5.14 4.12 25.02
C PRO A 29 -5.30 5.57 24.54
N ARG A 30 -4.22 6.25 24.18
CA ARG A 30 -4.23 7.63 23.65
C ARG A 30 -5.20 7.86 22.49
N TRP A 31 -5.78 6.81 21.98
CA TRP A 31 -6.83 6.73 20.96
C TRP A 31 -8.17 7.37 21.34
N ALA A 32 -8.54 7.41 22.61
CA ALA A 32 -9.78 8.04 23.04
C ALA A 32 -9.79 9.58 22.88
N SER A 33 -8.61 10.21 22.74
CA SER A 33 -8.50 11.65 22.50
C SER A 33 -8.50 12.05 21.01
N ALA A 34 -8.22 11.10 20.11
CA ALA A 34 -8.18 11.33 18.66
C ALA A 34 -9.46 10.87 17.93
N ALA A 35 -10.47 10.39 18.64
CA ALA A 35 -11.75 9.92 18.10
C ALA A 35 -12.62 11.04 17.48
N GLY A 36 -12.04 12.20 17.19
CA GLY A 36 -12.81 13.37 16.81
C GLY A 36 -13.17 13.52 15.35
N THR A 37 -12.39 13.12 14.35
CA THR A 37 -12.72 13.48 12.94
C THR A 37 -12.07 12.64 11.84
N ARG A 38 -10.96 11.93 12.07
CA ARG A 38 -10.26 11.18 11.01
C ARG A 38 -10.86 9.79 10.81
N ASP A 39 -11.07 9.44 9.54
CA ASP A 39 -11.50 8.11 9.10
C ASP A 39 -10.44 7.53 8.14
N PRO A 40 -9.29 7.04 8.67
CA PRO A 40 -8.14 6.69 7.87
C PRO A 40 -8.41 5.51 6.94
N ARG A 41 -8.04 5.68 5.67
CA ARG A 41 -8.08 4.65 4.64
C ARG A 41 -6.71 4.34 4.11
N LEU A 42 -6.41 3.06 3.96
CA LEU A 42 -5.15 2.58 3.40
C LEU A 42 -5.42 1.70 2.19
N VAL A 43 -4.80 2.03 1.06
CA VAL A 43 -4.78 1.19 -0.14
C VAL A 43 -3.36 0.71 -0.39
N PHE A 44 -3.18 -0.59 -0.56
CA PHE A 44 -1.91 -1.20 -0.89
C PHE A 44 -1.97 -1.82 -2.30
N VAL A 45 -1.08 -1.37 -3.17
CA VAL A 45 -0.99 -1.81 -4.57
C VAL A 45 0.32 -2.55 -4.78
N VAL A 46 0.24 -3.82 -5.16
CA VAL A 46 1.39 -4.65 -5.52
C VAL A 46 1.61 -4.54 -7.04
N LEU A 47 2.78 -4.08 -7.46
CA LEU A 47 3.20 -4.00 -8.85
C LEU A 47 4.06 -5.23 -9.17
N ARG A 48 3.45 -6.33 -9.63
CA ARG A 48 4.12 -7.61 -9.82
C ARG A 48 4.93 -7.67 -11.10
N GLY A 49 6.21 -7.99 -10.96
CA GLY A 49 7.16 -8.14 -12.05
C GLY A 49 8.37 -7.21 -11.97
N ALA A 50 8.70 -6.69 -10.80
CA ALA A 50 9.91 -5.91 -10.58
C ALA A 50 9.93 -4.58 -11.37
N LEU A 51 9.19 -3.59 -10.90
CA LEU A 51 9.18 -2.24 -11.47
C LEU A 51 10.59 -1.65 -11.59
N ASP A 52 10.94 -1.17 -12.79
CA ASP A 52 12.15 -0.36 -12.98
C ASP A 52 12.00 1.02 -12.34
N GLY A 53 12.60 1.18 -11.18
CA GLY A 53 12.60 2.43 -10.41
C GLY A 53 13.41 3.53 -11.09
N LEU A 54 14.44 3.19 -11.88
CA LEU A 54 15.30 4.17 -12.55
C LEU A 54 14.63 4.77 -13.80
N SER A 55 13.73 4.04 -14.47
CA SER A 55 12.88 4.56 -15.54
C SER A 55 11.58 5.18 -15.02
N ALA A 56 11.13 4.81 -13.81
CA ALA A 56 9.93 5.39 -13.22
C ALA A 56 10.21 6.75 -12.55
N VAL A 57 11.28 6.83 -11.75
CA VAL A 57 11.77 8.04 -11.09
C VAL A 57 13.27 8.15 -11.32
N ALA A 58 13.62 8.81 -12.40
CA ALA A 58 14.97 8.88 -12.92
C ALA A 58 15.86 9.83 -12.10
N PRO A 59 17.03 9.38 -11.64
CA PRO A 59 18.00 10.25 -10.99
C PRO A 59 18.82 11.05 -12.02
N ILE A 60 18.15 11.91 -12.77
CA ILE A 60 18.77 12.66 -13.90
C ILE A 60 19.92 13.55 -13.42
N GLY A 61 19.91 13.96 -12.14
CA GLY A 61 21.00 14.69 -11.52
C GLY A 61 22.25 13.85 -11.23
N ASP A 62 22.18 12.51 -11.33
CA ASP A 62 23.34 11.65 -11.19
C ASP A 62 24.10 11.57 -12.51
N PRO A 63 25.40 11.92 -12.55
CA PRO A 63 26.19 11.92 -13.80
C PRO A 63 26.35 10.53 -14.43
N GLY A 64 26.20 9.45 -13.66
CA GLY A 64 26.26 8.08 -14.17
C GLY A 64 24.95 7.56 -14.80
N TYR A 65 23.84 8.27 -14.61
CA TYR A 65 22.52 7.78 -14.99
C TYR A 65 22.36 7.57 -16.49
N SER A 66 22.69 8.61 -17.27
CA SER A 66 22.50 8.57 -18.73
C SER A 66 23.33 7.47 -19.40
N ASP A 67 24.55 7.24 -18.93
CA ASP A 67 25.46 6.24 -19.50
C ASP A 67 25.01 4.82 -19.16
N LEU A 68 24.57 4.58 -17.92
CA LEU A 68 24.12 3.26 -17.49
C LEU A 68 22.75 2.89 -18.09
N HIS A 69 21.83 3.84 -18.08
CA HIS A 69 20.44 3.58 -18.48
C HIS A 69 20.21 3.80 -19.99
N GLY A 70 21.20 4.32 -20.70
CA GLY A 70 21.31 4.36 -22.15
C GLY A 70 20.04 4.84 -22.85
N ALA A 71 19.48 4.02 -23.73
CA ALA A 71 18.28 4.36 -24.51
C ALA A 71 17.00 4.48 -23.67
N LEU A 72 16.96 3.96 -22.45
CA LEU A 72 15.83 4.09 -21.52
C LEU A 72 15.91 5.36 -20.66
N ALA A 73 17.06 6.05 -20.66
CA ALA A 73 17.29 7.21 -19.80
C ALA A 73 16.32 8.35 -20.10
N LEU A 74 15.61 8.81 -19.06
CA LEU A 74 14.78 10.00 -19.12
C LEU A 74 15.66 11.27 -19.17
N ARG A 75 15.15 12.33 -19.75
CA ARG A 75 15.83 13.61 -19.91
C ARG A 75 14.94 14.79 -19.48
N TRP A 76 15.56 15.90 -19.13
CA TRP A 76 14.85 17.15 -18.84
C TRP A 76 14.29 17.87 -20.08
N ASP A 77 14.76 17.46 -21.26
CA ASP A 77 14.46 18.06 -22.57
C ASP A 77 13.99 17.00 -23.58
N GLY A 78 13.68 17.43 -24.80
CA GLY A 78 13.26 16.55 -25.89
C GLY A 78 11.73 16.42 -26.00
N PRO A 79 11.24 15.46 -26.82
CA PRO A 79 9.81 15.34 -27.12
C PRO A 79 8.96 14.83 -25.96
N HIS A 80 9.57 14.13 -25.00
CA HIS A 80 8.92 13.55 -23.83
C HIS A 80 9.75 13.84 -22.58
N PRO A 81 9.82 15.12 -22.11
CA PRO A 81 10.65 15.49 -20.99
C PRO A 81 10.11 14.88 -19.69
N ALA A 82 11.02 14.51 -18.79
CA ALA A 82 10.68 14.06 -17.46
C ALA A 82 9.97 15.17 -16.66
N LEU A 83 8.99 14.80 -15.85
CA LEU A 83 8.33 15.70 -14.93
C LEU A 83 9.21 15.91 -13.69
N ARG A 84 9.37 17.17 -13.24
CA ARG A 84 10.32 17.47 -12.17
C ARG A 84 9.82 17.01 -10.80
N LEU A 85 10.67 16.28 -10.09
CA LEU A 85 10.53 16.02 -8.65
C LEU A 85 11.72 16.66 -7.91
N GLY A 86 11.84 17.99 -8.01
CA GLY A 86 13.02 18.76 -7.62
C GLY A 86 14.06 18.84 -8.74
N ASP A 87 15.33 19.11 -8.36
CA ASP A 87 16.40 19.31 -9.33
C ASP A 87 17.19 18.03 -9.67
N PHE A 88 17.04 17.00 -8.87
CA PHE A 88 17.80 15.75 -9.01
C PHE A 88 16.99 14.62 -9.66
N PHE A 89 15.72 14.47 -9.27
CA PHE A 89 14.86 13.38 -9.76
C PHE A 89 13.85 13.86 -10.80
N GLY A 90 13.66 13.06 -11.85
CA GLY A 90 12.63 13.22 -12.89
C GLY A 90 11.64 12.07 -12.86
N LEU A 91 10.36 12.38 -12.79
CA LEU A 91 9.29 11.38 -12.89
C LEU A 91 9.01 11.07 -14.37
N ASN A 92 8.68 9.83 -14.66
CA ASN A 92 8.28 9.41 -16.00
C ASN A 92 7.13 10.28 -16.52
N PRO A 93 7.21 10.79 -17.78
CA PRO A 93 6.20 11.69 -18.32
C PRO A 93 4.79 11.11 -18.42
N ALA A 94 4.64 9.78 -18.32
CA ALA A 94 3.35 9.13 -18.29
C ALA A 94 2.57 9.33 -16.96
N MET A 95 3.20 9.92 -15.92
CA MET A 95 2.64 10.05 -14.58
C MET A 95 2.22 11.48 -14.23
N VAL A 96 1.41 12.10 -15.07
CA VAL A 96 1.01 13.52 -14.94
C VAL A 96 0.11 13.79 -13.72
N ASN A 97 -0.74 12.85 -13.34
CA ASN A 97 -1.60 12.99 -12.16
C ASN A 97 -0.79 12.86 -10.87
N PHE A 98 0.17 11.93 -10.83
CA PHE A 98 1.07 11.79 -9.69
C PHE A 98 1.94 13.03 -9.51
N ALA A 99 2.44 13.64 -10.62
CA ALA A 99 3.17 14.91 -10.56
C ALA A 99 2.31 16.04 -9.98
N ARG A 100 1.05 16.16 -10.42
CA ARG A 100 0.10 17.12 -9.86
C ARG A 100 -0.15 16.89 -8.36
N LEU A 101 -0.32 15.65 -7.94
CA LEU A 101 -0.46 15.30 -6.52
C LEU A 101 0.82 15.62 -5.73
N TYR A 102 1.98 15.40 -6.33
CA TYR A 102 3.26 15.75 -5.73
C TYR A 102 3.38 17.26 -5.49
N ASP A 103 3.04 18.08 -6.48
CA ASP A 103 3.03 19.54 -6.36
C ASP A 103 2.01 20.02 -5.32
N ALA A 104 0.88 19.35 -5.20
CA ALA A 104 -0.13 19.57 -4.17
C ALA A 104 0.27 19.03 -2.77
N ARG A 105 1.48 18.44 -2.61
CA ARG A 105 1.97 17.79 -1.40
C ARG A 105 1.12 16.60 -0.95
N GLN A 106 0.45 15.96 -1.88
CA GLN A 106 -0.38 14.77 -1.68
C GLN A 106 0.26 13.51 -2.28
N ALA A 107 1.49 13.58 -2.74
CA ALA A 107 2.28 12.44 -3.16
C ALA A 107 3.74 12.60 -2.75
N LEU A 108 4.42 11.48 -2.55
CA LEU A 108 5.86 11.40 -2.32
C LEU A 108 6.42 10.08 -2.88
N VAL A 109 7.72 10.06 -3.08
CA VAL A 109 8.47 8.87 -3.49
C VAL A 109 9.49 8.53 -2.42
N VAL A 110 9.65 7.25 -2.10
CA VAL A 110 10.82 6.75 -1.38
C VAL A 110 11.68 6.00 -2.38
N HIS A 111 12.90 6.51 -2.64
CA HIS A 111 13.81 5.92 -3.63
C HIS A 111 14.86 5.03 -2.98
N ALA A 112 15.55 4.22 -3.80
CA ALA A 112 16.55 3.24 -3.38
C ALA A 112 16.05 2.30 -2.27
N THR A 113 14.77 1.94 -2.34
CA THR A 113 14.12 1.05 -1.38
C THR A 113 14.05 -0.39 -1.88
N ALA A 114 14.12 -1.35 -0.97
CA ALA A 114 13.93 -2.77 -1.26
C ALA A 114 13.38 -3.50 -0.02
N THR A 115 12.80 -4.68 -0.23
CA THR A 115 12.62 -5.69 0.83
C THR A 115 14.00 -6.18 1.31
N ASN A 116 14.02 -7.11 2.25
CA ASN A 116 15.28 -7.79 2.64
C ASN A 116 15.67 -8.96 1.71
N TYR A 117 14.83 -9.32 0.75
CA TYR A 117 15.08 -10.39 -0.22
C TYR A 117 16.08 -9.95 -1.29
N ARG A 118 17.02 -10.86 -1.71
CA ARG A 118 18.13 -10.54 -2.62
C ARG A 118 18.33 -11.54 -3.77
N GLU A 119 17.56 -12.64 -3.81
CA GLU A 119 17.78 -13.72 -4.79
C GLU A 119 17.08 -13.46 -6.14
N ARG A 120 16.29 -12.38 -6.25
CA ARG A 120 15.67 -11.92 -7.52
C ARG A 120 14.75 -12.94 -8.20
N SER A 121 14.11 -13.83 -7.41
CA SER A 121 13.01 -14.68 -7.85
C SER A 121 11.68 -13.98 -7.62
N HIS A 122 10.85 -13.85 -8.63
CA HIS A 122 9.53 -13.22 -8.48
C HIS A 122 8.65 -13.91 -7.45
N PHE A 123 8.60 -15.25 -7.47
CA PHE A 123 7.77 -15.99 -6.52
C PHE A 123 8.17 -15.73 -5.08
N ASP A 124 9.47 -15.87 -4.80
CA ASP A 124 9.99 -15.66 -3.45
C ASP A 124 9.97 -14.18 -3.04
N GLY A 125 10.27 -13.27 -3.98
CA GLY A 125 10.25 -11.84 -3.74
C GLY A 125 8.83 -11.32 -3.43
N GLN A 126 7.83 -11.79 -4.18
CA GLN A 126 6.42 -11.49 -3.93
C GLN A 126 5.95 -12.10 -2.61
N ASP A 127 6.36 -13.35 -2.31
CA ASP A 127 6.05 -13.96 -1.02
C ASP A 127 6.60 -13.14 0.14
N VAL A 128 7.87 -12.71 0.11
CA VAL A 128 8.48 -11.85 1.13
C VAL A 128 7.79 -10.48 1.22
N LEU A 129 7.49 -9.85 0.08
CA LEU A 129 6.80 -8.56 0.04
C LEU A 129 5.40 -8.63 0.65
N GLU A 130 4.63 -9.65 0.27
CA GLU A 130 3.23 -9.77 0.66
C GLU A 130 3.06 -10.43 2.03
N SER A 131 3.90 -11.40 2.38
CA SER A 131 3.88 -12.01 3.71
C SER A 131 4.48 -11.08 4.78
N GLY A 132 5.48 -10.26 4.44
CA GLY A 132 6.23 -9.46 5.40
C GLY A 132 7.16 -10.27 6.29
N MET A 133 7.40 -11.54 5.94
CA MET A 133 8.32 -12.42 6.68
C MET A 133 9.78 -12.13 6.34
N PRO A 134 10.74 -12.56 7.16
CA PRO A 134 12.16 -12.36 6.90
C PRO A 134 12.69 -13.07 5.65
N GLY A 135 12.01 -14.11 5.18
CA GLY A 135 12.36 -14.89 4.00
C GLY A 135 11.15 -15.54 3.38
N PRO A 136 11.29 -16.13 2.17
CA PRO A 136 10.21 -16.83 1.51
C PRO A 136 9.83 -18.11 2.26
N GLY A 137 8.57 -18.50 2.21
CA GLY A 137 8.08 -19.70 2.87
C GLY A 137 6.56 -19.82 2.79
N ARG A 138 6.04 -20.95 3.23
CA ARG A 138 4.59 -21.17 3.28
C ARG A 138 4.00 -20.45 4.47
N VAL A 139 3.31 -19.35 4.23
CA VAL A 139 2.55 -18.60 5.23
C VAL A 139 1.11 -18.41 4.76
N ASP A 140 0.18 -18.52 5.71
CA ASP A 140 -1.26 -18.44 5.43
C ASP A 140 -1.79 -17.01 5.55
N SER A 141 -0.94 -16.04 5.95
CA SER A 141 -1.36 -14.66 6.18
C SER A 141 -0.35 -13.63 5.70
N GLY A 142 -0.84 -12.58 5.04
CA GLY A 142 -0.07 -11.42 4.67
C GLY A 142 0.01 -10.38 5.80
N TRP A 143 1.02 -9.51 5.71
CA TRP A 143 1.26 -8.51 6.74
C TRP A 143 0.09 -7.51 6.87
N LEU A 144 -0.59 -7.16 5.78
CA LEU A 144 -1.69 -6.20 5.82
C LEU A 144 -2.92 -6.78 6.54
N ASN A 145 -3.21 -8.08 6.35
CA ASN A 145 -4.27 -8.75 7.10
C ASN A 145 -3.93 -8.81 8.60
N ARG A 146 -2.67 -9.11 8.96
CA ARG A 146 -2.22 -9.08 10.37
C ARG A 146 -2.31 -7.67 10.97
N ALA A 147 -2.01 -6.64 10.16
CA ALA A 147 -2.20 -5.25 10.59
C ALA A 147 -3.69 -4.95 10.87
N VAL A 148 -4.60 -5.36 9.97
CA VAL A 148 -6.05 -5.22 10.15
C VAL A 148 -6.54 -5.97 11.38
N ALA A 149 -6.04 -7.19 11.62
CA ALA A 149 -6.37 -7.98 12.81
C ALA A 149 -5.93 -7.30 14.12
N ALA A 150 -4.84 -6.53 14.07
CA ALA A 150 -4.29 -5.82 15.22
C ALA A 150 -4.97 -4.46 15.50
N LEU A 151 -5.80 -3.94 14.57
CA LEU A 151 -6.56 -2.72 14.79
C LEU A 151 -7.60 -2.92 15.89
N PRO A 152 -7.77 -1.95 16.80
CA PRO A 152 -8.79 -2.03 17.84
C PRO A 152 -10.19 -2.20 17.23
N ALA A 153 -11.03 -2.96 17.90
CA ALA A 153 -12.45 -3.01 17.58
C ALA A 153 -13.08 -1.65 17.87
N GLY A 154 -13.63 -0.99 16.87
CA GLY A 154 -14.28 0.32 16.99
C GLY A 154 -15.64 0.31 16.31
N GLU A 155 -16.53 1.22 16.71
CA GLU A 155 -17.88 1.37 16.14
C GLU A 155 -17.89 1.72 14.64
N ARG A 156 -16.77 2.27 14.12
CA ARG A 156 -16.63 2.71 12.72
C ARG A 156 -16.07 1.66 11.78
N VAL A 157 -15.68 0.49 12.26
CA VAL A 157 -15.21 -0.60 11.42
C VAL A 157 -16.38 -1.55 11.20
N GLY A 158 -17.07 -1.40 10.08
CA GLY A 158 -18.15 -2.31 9.64
C GLY A 158 -17.68 -3.76 9.59
N GLY A 159 -18.61 -4.70 9.35
CA GLY A 159 -18.33 -6.16 9.40
C GLY A 159 -17.20 -6.64 8.48
N ALA A 160 -16.93 -5.92 7.38
CA ALA A 160 -15.80 -6.17 6.47
C ALA A 160 -14.70 -5.12 6.70
N ARG A 161 -13.60 -5.49 7.34
CA ARG A 161 -12.51 -4.58 7.67
C ARG A 161 -11.58 -4.29 6.51
N ALA A 162 -11.50 -5.19 5.51
CA ALA A 162 -10.57 -5.07 4.41
C ALA A 162 -11.16 -5.59 3.09
N LEU A 163 -10.69 -5.01 1.97
CA LEU A 163 -11.08 -5.29 0.60
C LEU A 163 -9.92 -5.91 -0.17
N ALA A 164 -10.16 -7.06 -0.78
CA ALA A 164 -9.29 -7.64 -1.80
C ALA A 164 -9.87 -7.38 -3.19
N VAL A 165 -9.12 -6.74 -4.07
CA VAL A 165 -9.55 -6.47 -5.45
C VAL A 165 -8.81 -7.38 -6.42
N GLY A 166 -9.57 -8.14 -7.19
CA GLY A 166 -9.07 -9.09 -8.18
C GLY A 166 -9.76 -10.44 -8.09
N ALA A 167 -9.61 -11.26 -9.12
CA ALA A 167 -10.17 -12.62 -9.17
C ALA A 167 -9.67 -13.53 -8.05
N THR A 168 -8.46 -13.24 -7.55
CA THR A 168 -7.87 -13.93 -6.39
C THR A 168 -7.31 -12.88 -5.45
N ALA A 169 -7.65 -12.97 -4.16
CA ALA A 169 -7.10 -12.08 -3.14
C ALA A 169 -5.56 -12.20 -3.10
N PRO A 170 -4.80 -11.10 -3.22
CA PRO A 170 -3.34 -11.13 -3.06
C PRO A 170 -2.97 -11.62 -1.65
N LEU A 171 -1.80 -12.27 -1.52
CA LEU A 171 -1.37 -12.84 -0.23
C LEU A 171 -1.32 -11.77 0.88
N VAL A 172 -0.94 -10.56 0.55
CA VAL A 172 -0.79 -9.46 1.51
C VAL A 172 -2.04 -9.23 2.37
N ILE A 173 -3.25 -9.49 1.82
CA ILE A 173 -4.53 -9.27 2.51
C ILE A 173 -5.19 -10.55 3.01
N ARG A 174 -4.65 -11.74 2.71
CA ARG A 174 -5.15 -13.02 3.23
C ARG A 174 -4.80 -13.18 4.70
N GLY A 175 -5.66 -13.86 5.47
CA GLY A 175 -5.37 -14.18 6.86
C GLY A 175 -6.63 -14.25 7.73
N PRO A 176 -6.47 -14.17 9.07
CA PRO A 176 -7.58 -14.37 10.02
C PRO A 176 -8.57 -13.21 10.08
N ALA A 177 -8.18 -11.99 9.71
CA ALA A 177 -9.13 -10.86 9.66
C ALA A 177 -10.11 -11.04 8.49
N PRO A 178 -11.42 -10.82 8.69
CA PRO A 178 -12.40 -10.93 7.62
C PRO A 178 -12.11 -9.94 6.48
N ILE A 179 -12.15 -10.45 5.25
CA ILE A 179 -11.99 -9.65 4.03
C ILE A 179 -13.21 -9.80 3.13
N VAL A 180 -13.49 -8.75 2.36
CA VAL A 180 -14.43 -8.79 1.24
C VAL A 180 -13.61 -8.89 -0.04
N GLY A 181 -13.95 -9.85 -0.91
CA GLY A 181 -13.38 -9.96 -2.24
C GLY A 181 -14.29 -9.27 -3.26
N TRP A 182 -13.71 -8.48 -4.14
CA TRP A 182 -14.40 -7.94 -5.30
C TRP A 182 -13.49 -7.97 -6.53
N ALA A 183 -14.06 -8.31 -7.69
CA ALA A 183 -13.35 -8.22 -8.96
C ALA A 183 -14.26 -7.55 -9.98
N PRO A 184 -13.73 -6.63 -10.79
CA PRO A 184 -14.45 -6.13 -11.95
C PRO A 184 -14.57 -7.27 -12.96
N SER A 185 -15.65 -8.07 -12.87
CA SER A 185 -15.84 -9.26 -13.70
C SER A 185 -17.00 -9.10 -14.64
N GLY A 186 -16.88 -9.65 -15.88
CA GLY A 186 -17.98 -9.83 -16.83
C GLY A 186 -18.63 -11.21 -16.71
N LEU A 187 -18.52 -11.89 -15.58
CA LEU A 187 -19.18 -13.17 -15.35
C LEU A 187 -20.69 -12.93 -15.13
N ALA A 188 -21.52 -13.82 -15.69
CA ALA A 188 -22.95 -13.78 -15.46
C ALA A 188 -23.21 -13.93 -13.95
N VAL A 189 -24.02 -13.03 -13.40
CA VAL A 189 -24.47 -13.09 -12.01
C VAL A 189 -25.31 -14.37 -11.85
N PRO A 190 -24.98 -15.26 -10.88
CA PRO A 190 -25.79 -16.43 -10.62
C PRO A 190 -27.24 -16.03 -10.30
N THR A 191 -28.21 -16.86 -10.67
CA THR A 191 -29.61 -16.60 -10.33
C THR A 191 -29.82 -16.68 -8.81
N ASP A 192 -30.79 -15.92 -8.29
CA ASP A 192 -31.13 -15.94 -6.85
C ASP A 192 -31.46 -17.36 -6.35
N ASP A 193 -32.09 -18.19 -7.18
CA ASP A 193 -32.39 -19.59 -6.85
C ASP A 193 -31.11 -20.43 -6.68
N LEU A 194 -30.12 -20.26 -7.57
CA LEU A 194 -28.83 -20.93 -7.45
C LEU A 194 -28.07 -20.47 -6.19
N LEU A 195 -28.07 -19.17 -5.90
CA LEU A 195 -27.44 -18.61 -4.72
C LEU A 195 -28.09 -19.13 -3.43
N ALA A 196 -29.41 -19.19 -3.37
CA ALA A 196 -30.14 -19.73 -2.23
C ALA A 196 -29.80 -21.22 -1.98
N ARG A 197 -29.72 -22.03 -3.05
CA ARG A 197 -29.34 -23.45 -2.95
C ARG A 197 -27.89 -23.64 -2.52
N LEU A 198 -26.97 -22.80 -3.01
CA LEU A 198 -25.55 -22.87 -2.59
C LEU A 198 -25.41 -22.46 -1.13
N MET A 199 -26.15 -21.46 -0.67
CA MET A 199 -26.14 -21.02 0.71
C MET A 199 -26.66 -22.13 1.64
N ASP A 200 -27.79 -22.73 1.30
CA ASP A 200 -28.37 -23.88 2.05
C ASP A 200 -27.41 -25.07 2.11
N LEU A 201 -26.77 -25.40 0.98
CA LEU A 201 -25.77 -26.47 0.93
C LEU A 201 -24.57 -26.17 1.83
N TYR A 202 -24.02 -24.96 1.78
CA TYR A 202 -22.85 -24.59 2.57
C TYR A 202 -23.16 -24.43 4.05
N ASP A 203 -24.31 -23.89 4.43
CA ASP A 203 -24.74 -23.83 5.83
C ASP A 203 -24.76 -25.21 6.50
N HIS A 204 -25.10 -26.27 5.73
CA HIS A 204 -25.15 -27.63 6.24
C HIS A 204 -23.82 -28.40 6.11
N SER A 205 -22.99 -28.10 5.10
CA SER A 205 -21.79 -28.87 4.80
C SER A 205 -20.48 -28.19 5.19
N ASP A 206 -20.40 -26.84 5.09
CA ASP A 206 -19.21 -26.05 5.39
C ASP A 206 -19.56 -24.61 5.78
N PRO A 207 -19.77 -24.34 7.07
CA PRO A 207 -20.11 -23.00 7.56
C PRO A 207 -19.08 -21.91 7.20
N ALA A 208 -17.82 -22.28 6.94
CA ALA A 208 -16.81 -21.31 6.53
C ALA A 208 -17.05 -20.86 5.08
N LEU A 209 -17.42 -21.80 4.18
CA LEU A 209 -17.84 -21.47 2.82
C LEU A 209 -19.15 -20.68 2.78
N ALA A 210 -20.12 -21.00 3.63
CA ALA A 210 -21.35 -20.21 3.75
C ALA A 210 -21.06 -18.76 4.10
N LYS A 211 -20.20 -18.53 5.09
CA LYS A 211 -19.78 -17.18 5.50
C LYS A 211 -19.02 -16.46 4.38
N ALA A 212 -18.15 -17.16 3.65
CA ALA A 212 -17.42 -16.58 2.52
C ALA A 212 -18.36 -16.21 1.36
N LEU A 213 -19.34 -17.07 1.03
CA LEU A 213 -20.36 -16.78 0.02
C LEU A 213 -21.20 -15.57 0.42
N GLN A 214 -21.67 -15.50 1.68
CA GLN A 214 -22.44 -14.36 2.17
C GLN A 214 -21.64 -13.06 2.06
N ALA A 215 -20.37 -13.05 2.46
CA ALA A 215 -19.50 -11.89 2.35
C ALA A 215 -19.32 -11.44 0.87
N GLY A 216 -19.18 -12.39 -0.04
CA GLY A 216 -19.12 -12.13 -1.49
C GLY A 216 -20.40 -11.51 -2.02
N LEU A 217 -21.58 -12.02 -1.62
CA LEU A 217 -22.87 -11.48 -2.00
C LEU A 217 -23.11 -10.05 -1.47
N ASP A 218 -22.67 -9.77 -0.25
CA ASP A 218 -22.77 -8.44 0.34
C ASP A 218 -21.86 -7.44 -0.39
N ALA A 219 -20.66 -7.87 -0.80
CA ALA A 219 -19.78 -7.07 -1.65
C ALA A 219 -20.38 -6.79 -3.02
N ASP A 220 -20.97 -7.80 -3.66
CA ASP A 220 -21.62 -7.65 -4.96
C ASP A 220 -22.85 -6.72 -4.89
N ARG A 221 -23.65 -6.84 -3.84
CA ARG A 221 -24.77 -5.91 -3.59
C ARG A 221 -24.28 -4.48 -3.40
N LEU A 222 -23.19 -4.28 -2.68
CA LEU A 222 -22.58 -2.96 -2.50
C LEU A 222 -22.06 -2.42 -3.84
N ALA A 223 -21.35 -3.24 -4.61
CA ALA A 223 -20.85 -2.90 -5.95
C ALA A 223 -21.98 -2.50 -6.90
N ASN A 224 -23.07 -3.28 -6.93
CA ASN A 224 -24.25 -2.99 -7.77
C ASN A 224 -24.94 -1.68 -7.36
N ARG A 225 -25.04 -1.37 -6.07
CA ARG A 225 -25.56 -0.07 -5.59
C ARG A 225 -24.71 1.11 -6.04
N GLN A 226 -23.39 0.89 -6.24
CA GLN A 226 -22.45 1.91 -6.70
C GLN A 226 -22.34 2.01 -8.24
N GLY A 227 -23.17 1.27 -8.99
CA GLY A 227 -23.23 1.36 -10.46
C GLY A 227 -21.92 0.94 -11.16
N MET A 228 -21.24 -0.08 -10.67
CA MET A 228 -19.96 -0.50 -11.21
C MET A 228 -20.13 -1.42 -12.42
N ASP A 229 -19.51 -1.01 -13.55
CA ASP A 229 -19.53 -1.77 -14.79
C ASP A 229 -18.52 -2.93 -14.79
N ALA A 230 -18.91 -4.04 -15.40
CA ALA A 230 -18.01 -5.18 -15.60
C ALA A 230 -16.87 -4.86 -16.59
N LEU A 231 -15.66 -5.33 -16.28
CA LEU A 231 -14.51 -5.28 -17.20
C LEU A 231 -14.62 -6.39 -18.26
N ARG A 232 -14.30 -6.05 -19.51
CA ARG A 232 -14.10 -7.07 -20.55
C ARG A 232 -12.72 -7.71 -20.39
N PRO A 233 -12.60 -9.05 -20.43
CA PRO A 233 -11.30 -9.72 -20.47
C PRO A 233 -10.45 -9.25 -21.66
N GLY A 234 -9.15 -9.02 -21.46
CA GLY A 234 -8.22 -8.63 -22.54
C GLY A 234 -8.20 -7.14 -22.89
N GLY A 235 -8.72 -6.28 -22.04
CA GLY A 235 -8.68 -4.82 -22.24
C GLY A 235 -7.28 -4.21 -22.05
N ASP A 236 -7.14 -2.95 -22.47
CA ASP A 236 -5.95 -2.13 -22.23
C ASP A 236 -5.60 -2.12 -20.73
N VAL A 237 -4.34 -2.42 -20.41
CA VAL A 237 -3.83 -2.52 -19.04
C VAL A 237 -4.09 -1.23 -18.24
N ALA A 238 -3.95 -0.07 -18.87
CA ALA A 238 -4.23 1.21 -18.22
C ALA A 238 -5.70 1.36 -17.86
N ILE A 239 -6.61 0.90 -18.72
CA ILE A 239 -8.06 0.90 -18.47
C ILE A 239 -8.39 -0.07 -17.32
N VAL A 240 -7.77 -1.26 -17.31
CA VAL A 240 -8.00 -2.27 -16.27
C VAL A 240 -7.56 -1.75 -14.90
N MET A 241 -6.35 -1.15 -14.79
CA MET A 241 -5.85 -0.58 -13.54
C MET A 241 -6.76 0.53 -13.02
N ARG A 242 -7.14 1.47 -13.90
CA ARG A 242 -8.03 2.57 -13.53
C ARG A 242 -9.39 2.07 -13.04
N LYS A 243 -10.06 1.17 -13.76
CA LYS A 243 -11.37 0.64 -13.35
C LYS A 243 -11.31 -0.18 -12.06
N ALA A 244 -10.24 -0.93 -11.83
CA ALA A 244 -10.03 -1.63 -10.56
C ALA A 244 -9.91 -0.63 -9.40
N ALA A 245 -9.19 0.47 -9.61
CA ALA A 245 -9.06 1.55 -8.62
C ALA A 245 -10.39 2.30 -8.41
N GLU A 246 -11.14 2.64 -9.48
CA GLU A 246 -12.47 3.24 -9.40
C GLU A 246 -13.42 2.40 -8.53
N GLY A 247 -13.51 1.10 -8.80
CA GLY A 247 -14.38 0.21 -8.04
C GLY A 247 -13.93 0.04 -6.59
N ALA A 248 -12.63 -0.13 -6.35
CA ALA A 248 -12.09 -0.19 -4.99
C ALA A 248 -12.42 1.09 -4.21
N ALA A 249 -12.20 2.25 -4.82
CA ALA A 249 -12.43 3.55 -4.19
C ALA A 249 -13.91 3.75 -3.85
N ARG A 250 -14.85 3.42 -4.75
CA ARG A 250 -16.30 3.50 -4.50
C ARG A 250 -16.73 2.60 -3.34
N LEU A 251 -16.23 1.36 -3.29
CA LEU A 251 -16.50 0.45 -2.18
C LEU A 251 -15.95 0.99 -0.86
N MET A 252 -14.76 1.59 -0.89
CA MET A 252 -14.12 2.16 0.30
C MET A 252 -14.71 3.50 0.70
N ALA A 253 -15.34 4.24 -0.19
CA ALA A 253 -16.01 5.51 0.10
C ALA A 253 -17.36 5.34 0.81
N ALA A 254 -17.98 4.17 0.71
CA ALA A 254 -19.25 3.89 1.38
C ALA A 254 -19.11 3.97 2.92
N ASP A 255 -20.16 4.43 3.61
CA ASP A 255 -20.16 4.62 5.07
C ASP A 255 -19.85 3.31 5.83
N ASP A 256 -20.38 2.19 5.33
CA ASP A 256 -20.18 0.84 5.85
C ASP A 256 -19.06 0.08 5.10
N GLY A 257 -18.36 0.75 4.18
CA GLY A 257 -17.32 0.17 3.34
C GLY A 257 -16.01 -0.13 4.09
N PRO A 258 -15.16 -0.99 3.52
CA PRO A 258 -13.86 -1.33 4.08
C PRO A 258 -12.92 -0.12 4.09
N ARG A 259 -12.07 -0.02 5.12
CA ARG A 259 -11.10 1.07 5.29
C ARG A 259 -9.70 0.70 4.81
N VAL A 260 -9.44 -0.58 4.57
CA VAL A 260 -8.16 -1.08 4.07
C VAL A 260 -8.41 -1.87 2.79
N GLY A 261 -7.66 -1.59 1.73
CA GLY A 261 -7.78 -2.26 0.44
C GLY A 261 -6.44 -2.77 -0.08
N ALA A 262 -6.47 -3.89 -0.81
CA ALA A 262 -5.30 -4.41 -1.52
C ALA A 262 -5.64 -4.77 -2.96
N LEU A 263 -4.77 -4.33 -3.89
CA LEU A 263 -4.82 -4.61 -5.32
C LEU A 263 -3.47 -5.17 -5.77
N ALA A 264 -3.48 -5.92 -6.87
CA ALA A 264 -2.24 -6.33 -7.54
C ALA A 264 -2.37 -6.07 -9.05
N PHE A 265 -1.33 -5.50 -9.63
CA PHE A 265 -1.21 -5.24 -11.06
C PHE A 265 0.00 -5.97 -11.62
N ASP A 266 -0.21 -6.85 -12.57
CA ASP A 266 0.83 -7.66 -13.21
C ASP A 266 1.44 -6.98 -14.44
N GLY A 267 2.56 -7.52 -14.95
CA GLY A 267 3.14 -7.16 -16.23
C GLY A 267 4.33 -6.22 -16.17
N TRP A 268 4.91 -6.00 -14.97
CA TRP A 268 6.05 -5.11 -14.76
C TRP A 268 7.41 -5.74 -15.09
N ASP A 269 7.41 -7.02 -15.50
CA ASP A 269 8.62 -7.76 -15.89
C ASP A 269 9.05 -7.43 -17.33
N THR A 270 9.79 -6.33 -17.48
CA THR A 270 10.09 -5.70 -18.77
C THR A 270 11.51 -6.01 -19.25
N HIS A 271 11.77 -7.29 -19.57
CA HIS A 271 13.09 -7.75 -20.02
C HIS A 271 13.48 -7.29 -21.43
N ALA A 272 12.53 -6.97 -22.30
CA ALA A 272 12.79 -6.59 -23.67
C ALA A 272 11.86 -5.46 -24.11
N ASN A 273 12.39 -4.54 -24.92
CA ASN A 273 11.65 -3.40 -25.47
C ASN A 273 10.84 -2.67 -24.39
N GLU A 274 11.46 -2.46 -23.24
CA GLU A 274 10.83 -1.90 -22.04
C GLU A 274 10.25 -0.51 -22.33
N GLY A 275 11.04 0.33 -22.97
CA GLY A 275 10.73 1.73 -23.17
C GLY A 275 11.01 2.58 -21.93
N GLY A 276 11.43 3.81 -22.17
CA GLY A 276 11.66 4.82 -21.11
C GLY A 276 10.48 5.79 -21.02
N ALA A 277 10.60 6.96 -21.62
CA ALA A 277 9.53 7.97 -21.68
C ALA A 277 8.28 7.52 -22.45
N THR A 278 8.42 6.56 -23.35
CA THR A 278 7.35 5.93 -24.14
C THR A 278 7.58 4.42 -24.18
N GLY A 279 6.59 3.65 -24.62
CA GLY A 279 6.68 2.20 -24.73
C GLY A 279 5.95 1.46 -23.61
N ARG A 280 6.32 0.20 -23.37
CA ARG A 280 5.60 -0.70 -22.45
C ARG A 280 5.57 -0.19 -21.01
N LEU A 281 6.72 0.21 -20.47
CA LEU A 281 6.78 0.70 -19.09
C LEU A 281 5.99 2.00 -18.92
N ALA A 282 6.09 2.93 -19.87
CA ALA A 282 5.30 4.17 -19.85
C ALA A 282 3.78 3.89 -19.87
N GLN A 283 3.32 2.88 -20.61
CA GLN A 283 1.92 2.46 -20.61
C GLN A 283 1.48 1.92 -19.24
N LEU A 284 2.32 1.11 -18.59
CA LEU A 284 2.05 0.59 -17.23
C LEU A 284 2.03 1.72 -16.20
N LEU A 285 2.99 2.63 -16.27
CA LEU A 285 3.05 3.81 -15.40
C LEU A 285 1.86 4.74 -15.61
N GLY A 286 1.42 4.94 -16.87
CA GLY A 286 0.20 5.68 -17.17
C GLY A 286 -1.07 5.01 -16.63
N GLY A 287 -1.11 3.67 -16.60
CA GLY A 287 -2.16 2.91 -15.94
C GLY A 287 -2.18 3.11 -14.42
N LEU A 288 -1.02 3.05 -13.79
CA LEU A 288 -0.87 3.33 -12.35
C LEU A 288 -1.23 4.79 -12.03
N ASP A 289 -0.82 5.73 -12.87
CA ASP A 289 -1.17 7.15 -12.76
C ASP A 289 -2.67 7.38 -12.83
N GLY A 290 -3.34 6.70 -13.77
CA GLY A 290 -4.80 6.68 -13.87
C GLY A 290 -5.48 6.06 -12.65
N ALA A 291 -4.87 5.07 -12.02
CA ALA A 291 -5.37 4.50 -10.76
C ALA A 291 -5.27 5.48 -9.59
N PHE A 292 -4.17 6.24 -9.46
CA PHE A 292 -4.06 7.30 -8.45
C PHE A 292 -5.14 8.38 -8.63
N ALA A 293 -5.36 8.82 -9.88
CA ALA A 293 -6.42 9.79 -10.19
C ALA A 293 -7.83 9.25 -9.86
N ALA A 294 -8.06 7.96 -10.11
CA ALA A 294 -9.32 7.31 -9.80
C ALA A 294 -9.56 7.23 -8.28
N PHE A 295 -8.54 6.87 -7.48
CA PHE A 295 -8.64 6.90 -6.02
C PHE A 295 -8.98 8.31 -5.50
N GLU A 296 -8.29 9.34 -5.97
CA GLU A 296 -8.58 10.73 -5.58
C GLU A 296 -10.03 11.11 -5.89
N SER A 297 -10.45 10.88 -7.14
CA SER A 297 -11.78 11.27 -7.63
C SER A 297 -12.92 10.54 -6.90
N GLU A 298 -12.83 9.21 -6.79
CA GLU A 298 -13.92 8.38 -6.28
C GLU A 298 -14.01 8.37 -4.75
N LEU A 299 -12.89 8.58 -4.04
CA LEU A 299 -12.90 8.74 -2.59
C LEU A 299 -13.42 10.12 -2.16
N GLY A 300 -13.35 11.12 -3.04
CA GLY A 300 -13.85 12.46 -2.76
C GLY A 300 -13.26 13.05 -1.47
N THR A 301 -14.10 13.45 -0.52
CA THR A 301 -13.63 14.02 0.76
C THR A 301 -12.82 13.05 1.61
N HIS A 302 -13.01 11.74 1.44
CA HIS A 302 -12.24 10.72 2.15
C HIS A 302 -10.78 10.64 1.67
N TRP A 303 -10.46 11.21 0.50
CA TRP A 303 -9.08 11.33 0.03
C TRP A 303 -8.18 12.03 1.02
N ASN A 304 -8.70 13.00 1.77
CA ASN A 304 -7.94 13.74 2.80
C ASN A 304 -7.43 12.83 3.94
N ASP A 305 -8.12 11.71 4.18
CA ASP A 305 -7.76 10.72 5.20
C ASP A 305 -7.25 9.42 4.57
N THR A 306 -6.79 9.45 3.32
CA THR A 306 -6.33 8.27 2.58
C THR A 306 -4.82 8.30 2.35
N VAL A 307 -4.23 7.09 2.42
CA VAL A 307 -2.88 6.79 1.92
C VAL A 307 -2.96 5.62 0.95
N VAL A 308 -2.44 5.80 -0.26
CA VAL A 308 -2.23 4.76 -1.27
C VAL A 308 -0.73 4.49 -1.35
N VAL A 309 -0.32 3.23 -1.21
CA VAL A 309 1.08 2.79 -1.31
C VAL A 309 1.20 1.82 -2.48
N ALA A 310 2.03 2.14 -3.48
CA ALA A 310 2.31 1.24 -4.61
C ALA A 310 3.79 0.83 -4.61
N VAL A 311 4.04 -0.48 -4.57
CA VAL A 311 5.37 -1.07 -4.42
C VAL A 311 5.49 -2.36 -5.22
N THR A 312 6.72 -2.79 -5.45
CA THR A 312 7.06 -4.03 -6.15
C THR A 312 8.01 -4.89 -5.30
N GLU A 313 8.19 -6.14 -5.67
CA GLU A 313 8.98 -7.12 -4.92
C GLU A 313 10.47 -6.83 -4.90
N PHE A 314 11.03 -6.33 -6.00
CA PHE A 314 12.42 -5.84 -6.17
C PHE A 314 12.52 -4.94 -7.40
N GLY A 315 13.68 -4.31 -7.62
CA GLY A 315 13.93 -3.43 -8.76
C GLY A 315 14.55 -4.14 -9.96
N ARG A 316 15.09 -3.33 -10.86
CA ARG A 316 15.74 -3.78 -12.08
C ARG A 316 17.22 -3.39 -12.06
N THR A 317 18.02 -3.96 -12.99
CA THR A 317 19.43 -3.60 -13.15
C THR A 317 19.61 -2.12 -13.49
N ALA A 318 20.67 -1.51 -12.99
CA ALA A 318 21.01 -0.13 -13.35
C ALA A 318 21.40 0.02 -14.82
N HIS A 319 22.03 -1.02 -15.38
CA HIS A 319 22.42 -1.09 -16.78
C HIS A 319 21.35 -1.78 -17.62
N ILE A 320 21.03 -1.23 -18.78
CA ILE A 320 20.13 -1.86 -19.75
C ILE A 320 20.78 -3.13 -20.34
N ASN A 321 19.96 -4.10 -20.72
CA ASN A 321 20.40 -5.33 -21.35
C ASN A 321 20.43 -5.23 -22.89
N GLY A 322 20.87 -6.30 -23.57
CA GLY A 322 21.01 -6.33 -25.02
C GLY A 322 19.69 -6.30 -25.81
N THR A 323 18.53 -6.41 -25.15
CA THR A 323 17.19 -6.37 -25.75
C THR A 323 16.45 -5.06 -25.48
N VAL A 324 17.18 -4.02 -25.07
CA VAL A 324 16.62 -2.69 -24.71
C VAL A 324 15.55 -2.82 -23.63
N GLY A 325 15.86 -3.58 -22.62
CA GLY A 325 15.11 -3.75 -21.37
C GLY A 325 16.06 -3.84 -20.20
N THR A 326 15.59 -4.32 -19.09
CA THR A 326 16.37 -4.49 -17.85
C THR A 326 16.21 -5.89 -17.30
N ASP A 327 17.19 -6.37 -16.54
CA ASP A 327 17.11 -7.65 -15.84
C ASP A 327 16.70 -7.45 -14.37
N HIS A 328 16.41 -8.54 -13.66
CA HIS A 328 16.06 -8.46 -12.24
C HIS A 328 17.19 -7.84 -11.43
N GLY A 329 16.87 -6.83 -10.64
CA GLY A 329 17.81 -6.09 -9.79
C GLY A 329 17.40 -6.11 -8.32
N THR A 330 17.70 -5.03 -7.60
CA THR A 330 17.50 -5.00 -6.16
C THR A 330 16.67 -3.80 -5.70
N ALA A 331 17.25 -2.60 -5.64
CA ALA A 331 16.51 -1.43 -5.18
C ALA A 331 15.64 -0.82 -6.29
N THR A 332 14.56 -0.20 -5.85
CA THR A 332 13.56 0.45 -6.70
C THR A 332 12.93 1.63 -5.96
N VAL A 333 11.70 1.98 -6.32
CA VAL A 333 10.94 3.07 -5.71
C VAL A 333 9.67 2.54 -5.03
N ALA A 334 9.23 3.24 -4.00
CA ALA A 334 7.88 3.14 -3.46
C ALA A 334 7.14 4.47 -3.75
N PHE A 335 5.99 4.38 -4.39
CA PHE A 335 5.09 5.50 -4.60
C PHE A 335 4.07 5.59 -3.47
N LEU A 336 3.89 6.78 -2.92
CA LEU A 336 2.85 7.05 -1.94
C LEU A 336 2.01 8.23 -2.46
N ALA A 337 0.69 8.09 -2.45
CA ALA A 337 -0.26 9.15 -2.81
C ALA A 337 -1.41 9.19 -1.79
N GLY A 338 -1.99 10.36 -1.54
CA GLY A 338 -3.10 10.53 -0.61
C GLY A 338 -3.06 11.86 0.12
N GLY A 339 -4.23 12.39 0.43
CA GLY A 339 -4.36 13.67 1.13
C GLY A 339 -3.82 13.65 2.57
N ALA A 340 -3.66 12.45 3.17
CA ALA A 340 -3.09 12.31 4.50
C ALA A 340 -1.54 12.41 4.53
N LEU A 341 -0.87 12.47 3.38
CA LEU A 341 0.59 12.48 3.30
C LEU A 341 1.22 13.85 3.58
N ALA A 342 2.42 13.84 4.14
CA ALA A 342 3.33 14.96 4.15
C ALA A 342 4.19 14.94 2.87
N GLY A 343 3.55 15.12 1.70
CA GLY A 343 4.14 14.91 0.39
C GLY A 343 4.97 16.07 -0.15
N GLY A 344 5.16 16.09 -1.49
CA GLY A 344 5.94 17.09 -2.22
C GLY A 344 7.45 16.91 -2.09
N ARG A 345 7.92 15.64 -1.95
CA ARG A 345 9.35 15.33 -1.81
C ARG A 345 9.69 13.92 -2.27
N VAL A 346 10.93 13.74 -2.69
CA VAL A 346 11.56 12.43 -2.84
C VAL A 346 12.43 12.19 -1.61
N ILE A 347 12.17 11.09 -0.90
CA ILE A 347 12.99 10.62 0.22
C ILE A 347 13.98 9.62 -0.34
N ALA A 348 15.27 9.93 -0.30
CA ALA A 348 16.34 9.08 -0.80
C ALA A 348 17.62 9.34 -0.01
N ASP A 349 18.21 8.28 0.53
CA ASP A 349 19.63 8.24 0.84
C ASP A 349 20.33 7.72 -0.43
N TRP A 350 20.66 8.65 -1.34
CA TRP A 350 21.05 8.29 -2.70
C TRP A 350 22.47 7.71 -2.72
N PRO A 351 22.67 6.44 -3.14
CA PRO A 351 23.97 5.79 -3.07
C PRO A 351 24.92 6.17 -4.21
N GLY A 352 24.39 6.74 -5.31
CA GLY A 352 25.12 6.97 -6.55
C GLY A 352 25.04 5.80 -7.53
N LEU A 353 25.46 6.06 -8.78
CA LEU A 353 25.45 5.08 -9.87
C LEU A 353 26.84 4.74 -10.41
N LYS A 354 27.93 5.13 -9.74
CA LYS A 354 29.25 4.62 -10.09
C LYS A 354 29.29 3.11 -9.80
N VAL A 355 30.03 2.36 -10.61
CA VAL A 355 30.13 0.90 -10.47
C VAL A 355 30.48 0.45 -9.03
N ALA A 356 31.33 1.21 -8.35
CA ALA A 356 31.71 0.93 -6.95
C ALA A 356 30.55 1.16 -5.95
N ASP A 357 29.59 2.00 -6.28
CA ASP A 357 28.43 2.34 -5.45
C ASP A 357 27.27 1.38 -5.67
N LEU A 358 27.27 0.64 -6.79
CA LEU A 358 26.24 -0.34 -7.11
C LEU A 358 26.32 -1.58 -6.21
N TYR A 359 25.19 -2.16 -5.88
CA TYR A 359 25.11 -3.46 -5.22
C TYR A 359 25.55 -4.56 -6.20
N GLN A 360 26.55 -5.34 -5.81
CA GLN A 360 27.21 -6.35 -6.66
C GLN A 360 27.70 -5.77 -8.00
N GLN A 361 28.08 -4.48 -8.04
CA GLN A 361 28.52 -3.76 -9.25
C GLN A 361 27.50 -3.78 -10.41
N ARG A 362 26.23 -3.92 -10.11
CA ARG A 362 25.18 -4.19 -11.09
C ARG A 362 23.86 -3.46 -10.81
N ASP A 363 23.36 -3.53 -9.57
CA ASP A 363 22.04 -3.04 -9.22
C ASP A 363 22.14 -1.75 -8.42
N LEU A 364 21.10 -0.92 -8.46
CA LEU A 364 20.97 0.17 -7.51
C LEU A 364 21.06 -0.41 -6.08
N ARG A 365 21.98 0.15 -5.27
CA ARG A 365 22.14 -0.29 -3.89
C ARG A 365 20.96 0.12 -3.05
N PRO A 366 20.29 -0.78 -2.31
CA PRO A 366 19.23 -0.42 -1.40
C PRO A 366 19.82 0.30 -0.17
N THR A 367 19.28 1.48 0.11
CA THR A 367 19.61 2.29 1.29
C THR A 367 18.44 2.39 2.26
N THR A 368 17.23 2.08 1.78
CA THR A 368 16.01 2.11 2.58
C THR A 368 15.35 0.73 2.62
N ASP A 369 15.08 0.23 3.82
CA ASP A 369 14.27 -0.97 4.02
C ASP A 369 12.79 -0.63 3.78
N LEU A 370 12.15 -1.28 2.82
CA LEU A 370 10.73 -1.06 2.50
C LEU A 370 9.82 -1.28 3.72
N ARG A 371 10.20 -2.20 4.62
CA ARG A 371 9.44 -2.44 5.85
C ARG A 371 9.44 -1.23 6.78
N ALA A 372 10.50 -0.40 6.77
CA ALA A 372 10.52 0.86 7.52
C ALA A 372 9.45 1.83 6.98
N VAL A 373 9.31 1.93 5.66
CA VAL A 373 8.27 2.75 5.00
C VAL A 373 6.87 2.26 5.39
N LEU A 374 6.61 0.95 5.22
CA LEU A 374 5.32 0.35 5.54
C LEU A 374 4.96 0.49 7.02
N LYS A 375 5.91 0.26 7.92
CA LYS A 375 5.73 0.48 9.36
C LYS A 375 5.44 1.95 9.67
N GLY A 376 6.09 2.88 8.99
CA GLY A 376 5.85 4.32 9.15
C GLY A 376 4.41 4.68 8.81
N VAL A 377 3.92 4.23 7.66
CA VAL A 377 2.51 4.43 7.26
C VAL A 377 1.56 3.79 8.28
N LEU A 378 1.78 2.54 8.66
CA LEU A 378 0.90 1.84 9.61
C LEU A 378 0.89 2.48 11.01
N ALA A 379 2.05 2.99 11.47
CA ALA A 379 2.16 3.66 12.75
C ALA A 379 1.43 5.02 12.74
N ASP A 380 1.79 5.89 11.80
CA ASP A 380 1.36 7.29 11.79
C ASP A 380 -0.08 7.44 11.25
N HIS A 381 -0.51 6.55 10.32
CA HIS A 381 -1.81 6.62 9.69
C HIS A 381 -2.88 5.76 10.37
N LEU A 382 -2.54 4.50 10.70
CA LEU A 382 -3.46 3.57 11.37
C LEU A 382 -3.19 3.42 12.87
N GLY A 383 -2.11 4.05 13.39
CA GLY A 383 -1.76 4.14 14.80
C GLY A 383 -1.29 2.83 15.43
N LEU A 384 -0.81 1.90 14.68
CA LEU A 384 -0.27 0.67 15.23
C LEU A 384 1.05 0.94 15.98
N SER A 385 1.22 0.36 17.16
CA SER A 385 2.43 0.53 17.93
C SER A 385 3.64 -0.14 17.29
N ALA A 386 4.84 0.39 17.51
CA ALA A 386 6.08 -0.16 16.98
C ALA A 386 6.30 -1.63 17.41
N ASP A 387 5.86 -2.01 18.62
CA ASP A 387 5.97 -3.39 19.11
C ASP A 387 5.03 -4.34 18.32
N VAL A 388 3.78 -3.96 18.11
CA VAL A 388 2.83 -4.72 17.27
C VAL A 388 3.36 -4.86 15.84
N LEU A 389 3.87 -3.77 15.27
CA LEU A 389 4.45 -3.78 13.93
C LEU A 389 5.64 -4.72 13.78
N ALA A 390 6.51 -4.77 14.80
CA ALA A 390 7.73 -5.57 14.74
C ALA A 390 7.55 -7.04 15.12
N ARG A 391 6.51 -7.39 15.89
CA ARG A 391 6.29 -8.77 16.37
C ARG A 391 5.17 -9.49 15.67
N ALA A 392 4.07 -8.78 15.37
CA ALA A 392 2.88 -9.39 14.79
C ALA A 392 2.75 -9.12 13.29
N VAL A 393 3.00 -7.87 12.84
CA VAL A 393 2.79 -7.48 11.44
C VAL A 393 3.99 -7.86 10.58
N PHE A 394 5.20 -7.51 11.00
CA PHE A 394 6.47 -7.84 10.35
C PHE A 394 7.37 -8.56 11.36
N PRO A 395 7.21 -9.88 11.57
CA PRO A 395 8.01 -10.62 12.54
C PRO A 395 9.51 -10.43 12.34
N ASP A 396 10.27 -10.52 13.45
CA ASP A 396 11.73 -10.43 13.48
C ASP A 396 12.31 -9.11 12.95
N THR A 397 11.54 -8.01 13.03
CA THR A 397 11.96 -6.69 12.55
C THR A 397 12.09 -5.63 13.64
N LEU A 398 12.42 -6.01 14.88
CA LEU A 398 12.66 -5.06 15.97
C LEU A 398 13.73 -4.01 15.64
N GLY A 399 14.77 -4.42 14.86
CA GLY A 399 15.84 -3.52 14.40
C GLY A 399 15.45 -2.60 13.25
N VAL A 400 14.25 -2.76 12.65
CA VAL A 400 13.77 -1.90 11.56
C VAL A 400 12.76 -0.90 12.15
N ALA A 401 13.23 0.30 12.43
CA ALA A 401 12.37 1.36 12.96
C ALA A 401 11.35 1.86 11.91
N PRO A 402 10.12 2.25 12.30
CA PRO A 402 9.18 2.93 11.41
C PRO A 402 9.77 4.23 10.86
N MET A 403 9.67 4.47 9.55
CA MET A 403 10.05 5.74 8.93
C MET A 403 9.08 6.82 9.40
N LYS A 404 9.60 7.94 9.86
CA LYS A 404 8.78 9.03 10.41
C LYS A 404 8.47 10.10 9.35
N GLY A 405 7.36 10.80 9.58
CA GLY A 405 7.00 11.99 8.81
C GLY A 405 6.47 11.68 7.41
N LEU A 406 5.99 10.48 7.13
CA LEU A 406 5.33 10.15 5.87
C LEU A 406 3.90 10.73 5.84
N VAL A 407 3.22 10.72 6.97
CA VAL A 407 1.85 11.20 7.15
C VAL A 407 1.87 12.57 7.82
N ALA A 408 0.96 13.46 7.42
CA ALA A 408 0.79 14.77 8.03
C ALA A 408 0.25 14.62 9.47
N ALA A 409 0.69 15.50 10.35
CA ALA A 409 0.34 15.48 11.78
C ALA A 409 -1.12 15.87 12.03
#